data_3bea4f0322ea705d6b12fac803c21a30
#
_entry.id   3bea4f0322ea705d6b12fac803c21a30
#
_cell.length_a   1.000
_cell.length_b   1.000
_cell.length_c   1.000
_cell.angle_alpha   90.00
_cell.angle_beta   90.00
_cell.angle_gamma   90.00
#
_symmetry.space_group_name_H-M   'P 1'
#
loop_
_entity.id
_entity.type
_entity.pdbx_description
1 polymer ?
#
loop_
_entity_poly.entity_id
_entity_poly.type
_entity_poly.pdbx_seq_one_letter_code
_entity_poly.pdbx_strand_id
1 'polypeptide(L)'
;MEKYKPPYDITEKMLYFVSSISEKVGQIDVYNNLDAKPHLRRNNRIKSIHSSLKIEANSLSISQVRDVVDGQLVIGEKKDIQEVKNAYEAYDRMKTVNPYSLEDLKTIHGVLTRYILDEAGVFRQGEEGVFSGDECIFMAPPAKLVSAQMEQLFNWMKENKEKVHPLILSAVFHYEFVFIHPFADGNGRVARLWHSIILTKWKPVFEFIPIESQIEKFQDEYYKAISNCHVAGNSNEFIEFMLLQIDRVLANVILQVKKFGNTSSEYVNRMLKVMEYDVPYTSNRIMEMLGLKSKETFRKNYMKPALDLGLVKMTVPDKPNSRNQRYVRK
;
A
#
# COMPACT_ATOMS: atom_id res chain seq x y z
N MET A 1 22.30 17.88 26.37
CA MET A 1 20.91 17.46 26.11
C MET A 1 20.92 15.98 25.79
N GLU A 2 20.05 15.23 26.42
CA GLU A 2 19.86 13.83 26.09
C GLU A 2 19.39 13.70 24.65
N LYS A 3 19.96 12.73 23.91
CA LYS A 3 19.69 12.57 22.49
C LYS A 3 18.28 11.96 22.32
N TYR A 4 17.44 12.53 21.48
CA TYR A 4 16.11 12.00 21.21
C TYR A 4 16.16 10.52 20.80
N LYS A 5 15.36 9.73 21.47
CA LYS A 5 15.14 8.31 21.16
C LYS A 5 13.64 8.02 21.24
N PRO A 6 13.00 7.57 20.14
CA PRO A 6 11.62 7.12 20.19
C PRO A 6 11.42 6.04 21.27
N PRO A 7 10.33 6.10 22.04
CA PRO A 7 10.07 5.13 23.10
C PRO A 7 9.56 3.81 22.54
N TYR A 8 10.42 2.82 22.45
CA TYR A 8 10.09 1.43 22.14
C TYR A 8 11.16 0.48 22.66
N ASP A 9 10.77 -0.77 22.89
CA ASP A 9 11.64 -1.88 23.23
C ASP A 9 11.44 -3.01 22.23
N ILE A 10 12.51 -3.78 21.99
CA ILE A 10 12.42 -4.96 21.12
C ILE A 10 11.77 -6.10 21.89
N THR A 11 10.64 -6.60 21.38
CA THR A 11 9.93 -7.74 21.94
C THR A 11 10.27 -9.03 21.21
N GLU A 12 10.04 -10.19 21.85
CA GLU A 12 10.18 -11.50 21.22
C GLU A 12 9.29 -11.63 19.98
N LYS A 13 8.09 -11.03 20.02
CA LYS A 13 7.14 -11.02 18.90
C LYS A 13 7.66 -10.21 17.72
N MET A 14 8.32 -9.08 17.96
CA MET A 14 8.98 -8.32 16.91
C MET A 14 10.11 -9.14 16.26
N LEU A 15 10.94 -9.82 17.06
CA LEU A 15 12.02 -10.68 16.53
C LEU A 15 11.45 -11.83 15.69
N TYR A 16 10.38 -12.47 16.14
CA TYR A 16 9.69 -13.50 15.38
C TYR A 16 9.24 -12.99 14.01
N PHE A 17 8.52 -11.86 13.96
CA PHE A 17 8.05 -11.30 12.68
C PHE A 17 9.18 -10.83 11.78
N VAL A 18 10.22 -10.18 12.31
CA VAL A 18 11.38 -9.77 11.52
C VAL A 18 12.03 -10.97 10.85
N SER A 19 12.18 -12.09 11.55
CA SER A 19 12.71 -13.34 11.00
C SER A 19 11.77 -13.90 9.91
N SER A 20 10.49 -14.04 10.21
CA SER A 20 9.47 -14.56 9.30
C SER A 20 9.33 -13.73 8.01
N ILE A 21 9.31 -12.40 8.13
CA ILE A 21 9.27 -11.47 7.00
C ILE A 21 10.52 -11.58 6.15
N SER A 22 11.71 -11.62 6.78
CA SER A 22 12.98 -11.72 6.06
C SER A 22 13.09 -13.02 5.25
N GLU A 23 12.62 -14.14 5.79
CA GLU A 23 12.51 -15.40 5.07
C GLU A 23 11.56 -15.30 3.87
N LYS A 24 10.37 -14.72 4.06
CA LYS A 24 9.37 -14.55 3.00
C LYS A 24 9.88 -13.63 1.88
N VAL A 25 10.59 -12.56 2.23
CA VAL A 25 11.24 -11.68 1.24
C VAL A 25 12.29 -12.45 0.44
N GLY A 26 13.13 -13.24 1.11
CA GLY A 26 14.08 -14.13 0.44
C GLY A 26 13.40 -15.13 -0.50
N GLN A 27 12.27 -15.72 -0.09
CA GLN A 27 11.50 -16.60 -0.98
C GLN A 27 10.96 -15.86 -2.22
N ILE A 28 10.45 -14.65 -2.07
CA ILE A 28 9.94 -13.84 -3.20
C ILE A 28 11.11 -13.48 -4.13
N ASP A 29 12.28 -13.12 -3.62
CA ASP A 29 13.47 -12.79 -4.40
C ASP A 29 13.96 -13.99 -5.24
N VAL A 30 13.92 -15.23 -4.69
CA VAL A 30 14.29 -16.47 -5.41
C VAL A 30 13.28 -16.80 -6.53
N TYR A 31 11.99 -16.58 -6.30
CA TYR A 31 10.97 -16.74 -7.36
C TYR A 31 11.02 -15.61 -8.40
N ASN A 32 12.10 -14.87 -8.42
CA ASN A 32 12.36 -13.61 -9.06
C ASN A 32 11.84 -13.54 -10.49
N ASN A 33 10.68 -12.96 -10.61
CA ASN A 33 10.21 -12.32 -11.82
C ASN A 33 9.06 -11.33 -11.56
N LEU A 34 9.06 -10.63 -10.43
CA LEU A 34 8.18 -9.48 -10.29
C LEU A 34 8.56 -8.42 -11.33
N ASP A 35 9.85 -8.28 -11.66
CA ASP A 35 10.31 -7.41 -12.75
C ASP A 35 9.80 -7.86 -14.12
N ALA A 36 9.61 -9.15 -14.32
CA ALA A 36 9.01 -9.71 -15.53
C ALA A 36 7.47 -9.69 -15.52
N LYS A 37 6.82 -9.11 -14.49
CA LYS A 37 5.35 -9.07 -14.33
C LYS A 37 4.84 -7.64 -14.18
N PRO A 38 4.96 -6.76 -15.20
CA PRO A 38 4.57 -5.35 -15.11
C PRO A 38 3.09 -5.15 -14.72
N HIS A 39 2.21 -6.07 -15.12
CA HIS A 39 0.80 -6.02 -14.75
C HIS A 39 0.57 -6.26 -13.25
N LEU A 40 1.32 -7.18 -12.62
CA LEU A 40 1.21 -7.42 -11.17
C LEU A 40 1.68 -6.19 -10.38
N ARG A 41 2.78 -5.58 -10.82
CA ARG A 41 3.31 -4.34 -10.24
C ARG A 41 2.27 -3.23 -10.28
N ARG A 42 1.72 -2.97 -11.47
CA ARG A 42 0.72 -1.94 -11.68
C ARG A 42 -0.52 -2.17 -10.82
N ASN A 43 -1.03 -3.40 -10.79
CA ASN A 43 -2.21 -3.74 -10.00
C ASN A 43 -1.97 -3.58 -8.50
N ASN A 44 -0.81 -3.99 -7.99
CA ASN A 44 -0.48 -3.82 -6.58
C ASN A 44 -0.32 -2.33 -6.22
N ARG A 45 0.29 -1.53 -7.11
CA ARG A 45 0.35 -0.06 -6.95
C ARG A 45 -1.05 0.56 -6.89
N ILE A 46 -1.96 0.17 -7.79
CA ILE A 46 -3.35 0.62 -7.76
C ILE A 46 -4.04 0.21 -6.46
N LYS A 47 -3.80 -1.01 -5.96
CA LYS A 47 -4.31 -1.45 -4.66
C LYS A 47 -3.80 -0.60 -3.51
N SER A 48 -2.49 -0.35 -3.45
CA SER A 48 -1.89 0.53 -2.44
C SER A 48 -2.52 1.91 -2.44
N ILE A 49 -2.62 2.53 -3.61
CA ILE A 49 -3.21 3.87 -3.77
C ILE A 49 -4.68 3.86 -3.33
N HIS A 50 -5.50 2.95 -3.88
CA HIS A 50 -6.91 2.83 -3.53
C HIS A 50 -7.08 2.66 -2.02
N SER A 51 -6.38 1.69 -1.41
CA SER A 51 -6.51 1.40 0.01
C SER A 51 -6.05 2.56 0.90
N SER A 52 -4.94 3.21 0.55
CA SER A 52 -4.46 4.37 1.31
C SER A 52 -5.44 5.54 1.26
N LEU A 53 -6.08 5.78 0.12
CA LEU A 53 -7.08 6.84 -0.02
C LEU A 53 -8.41 6.46 0.65
N LYS A 54 -8.81 5.19 0.57
CA LYS A 54 -10.05 4.72 1.19
C LYS A 54 -10.02 4.78 2.72
N ILE A 55 -8.87 4.59 3.35
CA ILE A 55 -8.67 4.82 4.79
C ILE A 55 -9.02 6.27 5.16
N GLU A 56 -8.78 7.23 4.26
CA GLU A 56 -9.11 8.65 4.41
C GLU A 56 -10.47 9.02 3.77
N ALA A 57 -11.37 8.02 3.67
CA ALA A 57 -12.75 8.18 3.18
C ALA A 57 -12.89 8.60 1.70
N ASN A 58 -11.88 8.46 0.84
CA ASN A 58 -12.04 8.63 -0.61
C ASN A 58 -13.08 7.63 -1.14
N SER A 59 -14.04 8.12 -1.91
CA SER A 59 -15.24 7.37 -2.31
C SER A 59 -15.04 6.51 -3.57
N LEU A 60 -13.93 6.68 -4.31
CA LEU A 60 -13.72 6.00 -5.58
C LEU A 60 -13.47 4.50 -5.41
N SER A 61 -14.15 3.69 -6.20
CA SER A 61 -13.88 2.26 -6.30
C SER A 61 -12.50 1.99 -6.94
N ILE A 62 -11.96 0.80 -6.72
CA ILE A 62 -10.67 0.40 -7.32
C ILE A 62 -10.68 0.45 -8.85
N SER A 63 -11.84 0.20 -9.49
CA SER A 63 -11.99 0.36 -10.95
C SER A 63 -11.90 1.83 -11.36
N GLN A 64 -12.56 2.74 -10.64
CA GLN A 64 -12.46 4.17 -10.91
C GLN A 64 -11.06 4.72 -10.65
N VAL A 65 -10.37 4.27 -9.60
CA VAL A 65 -8.95 4.60 -9.38
C VAL A 65 -8.09 4.19 -10.58
N ARG A 66 -8.32 2.98 -11.13
CA ARG A 66 -7.63 2.51 -12.33
C ARG A 66 -7.94 3.39 -13.54
N ASP A 67 -9.21 3.71 -13.75
CA ASP A 67 -9.66 4.54 -14.88
C ASP A 67 -9.04 5.95 -14.81
N VAL A 68 -8.93 6.55 -13.61
CA VAL A 68 -8.21 7.83 -13.40
C VAL A 68 -6.74 7.70 -13.78
N VAL A 69 -6.06 6.62 -13.34
CA VAL A 69 -4.64 6.36 -13.65
C VAL A 69 -4.43 6.15 -15.14
N ASP A 70 -5.43 5.58 -15.84
CA ASP A 70 -5.41 5.37 -17.30
C ASP A 70 -5.84 6.60 -18.13
N GLY A 71 -6.12 7.73 -17.45
CA GLY A 71 -6.56 8.96 -18.12
C GLY A 71 -7.99 8.88 -18.68
N GLN A 72 -8.78 7.91 -18.23
CA GLN A 72 -10.19 7.76 -18.64
C GLN A 72 -11.08 8.75 -17.88
N LEU A 73 -12.21 9.08 -18.48
CA LEU A 73 -13.22 9.91 -17.82
C LEU A 73 -13.87 9.14 -16.67
N VAL A 74 -13.85 9.71 -15.46
CA VAL A 74 -14.46 9.12 -14.26
C VAL A 74 -15.46 10.10 -13.67
N ILE A 75 -16.62 9.58 -13.29
CA ILE A 75 -17.64 10.33 -12.55
C ILE A 75 -17.37 10.13 -11.06
N GLY A 76 -17.12 11.21 -10.34
CA GLY A 76 -16.83 11.24 -8.90
C GLY A 76 -16.53 12.65 -8.42
N GLU A 77 -16.33 12.82 -7.12
CA GLU A 77 -15.94 14.08 -6.53
C GLU A 77 -14.59 14.55 -7.09
N LYS A 78 -14.49 15.85 -7.43
CA LYS A 78 -13.27 16.43 -8.02
C LYS A 78 -12.06 16.25 -7.10
N LYS A 79 -12.28 16.37 -5.79
CA LYS A 79 -11.25 16.16 -4.76
C LYS A 79 -10.73 14.73 -4.82
N ASP A 80 -11.63 13.74 -4.81
CA ASP A 80 -11.28 12.32 -4.82
C ASP A 80 -10.48 11.94 -6.07
N ILE A 81 -10.88 12.44 -7.23
CA ILE A 81 -10.15 12.23 -8.50
C ILE A 81 -8.75 12.87 -8.43
N GLN A 82 -8.64 14.08 -7.86
CA GLN A 82 -7.35 14.75 -7.72
C GLN A 82 -6.44 14.01 -6.73
N GLU A 83 -6.97 13.49 -5.64
CA GLU A 83 -6.22 12.66 -4.68
C GLU A 83 -5.60 11.43 -5.34
N VAL A 84 -6.35 10.74 -6.21
CA VAL A 84 -5.82 9.59 -6.96
C VAL A 84 -4.65 10.00 -7.86
N LYS A 85 -4.77 11.10 -8.61
CA LYS A 85 -3.68 11.61 -9.47
C LYS A 85 -2.44 11.95 -8.66
N ASN A 86 -2.62 12.64 -7.55
CA ASN A 86 -1.55 13.01 -6.64
C ASN A 86 -0.86 11.79 -6.03
N ALA A 87 -1.66 10.83 -5.54
CA ALA A 87 -1.14 9.60 -4.96
C ALA A 87 -0.36 8.80 -6.01
N TYR A 88 -0.88 8.66 -7.24
CA TYR A 88 -0.18 7.95 -8.30
C TYR A 88 1.21 8.56 -8.58
N GLU A 89 1.29 9.90 -8.68
CA GLU A 89 2.56 10.62 -8.85
C GLU A 89 3.51 10.42 -7.65
N ALA A 90 2.99 10.49 -6.42
CA ALA A 90 3.79 10.30 -5.21
C ALA A 90 4.36 8.88 -5.11
N TYR A 91 3.54 7.85 -5.40
CA TYR A 91 4.00 6.46 -5.43
C TYR A 91 5.01 6.19 -6.56
N ASP A 92 4.92 6.90 -7.68
CA ASP A 92 5.91 6.77 -8.77
C ASP A 92 7.30 7.28 -8.37
N ARG A 93 7.35 8.23 -7.44
CA ARG A 93 8.59 8.81 -6.91
C ARG A 93 9.28 7.98 -5.83
N MET A 94 8.68 6.88 -5.33
CA MET A 94 9.21 6.10 -4.19
C MET A 94 10.70 5.72 -4.31
N LYS A 95 11.16 5.41 -5.53
CA LYS A 95 12.56 4.99 -5.77
C LYS A 95 13.56 6.14 -5.72
N THR A 96 13.13 7.33 -6.07
CA THR A 96 13.99 8.51 -6.21
C THR A 96 14.12 9.30 -4.92
N VAL A 97 13.19 9.10 -3.99
CA VAL A 97 13.11 9.78 -2.71
C VAL A 97 14.16 9.23 -1.75
N ASN A 98 14.83 10.13 -1.02
CA ASN A 98 15.70 9.76 0.09
C ASN A 98 14.87 9.66 1.40
N PRO A 99 14.65 8.45 1.96
CA PRO A 99 13.82 8.29 3.15
C PRO A 99 14.36 8.99 4.41
N TYR A 100 15.59 9.46 4.37
CA TYR A 100 16.25 10.17 5.47
C TYR A 100 16.32 11.70 5.25
N SER A 101 15.62 12.22 4.24
CA SER A 101 15.54 13.65 3.92
C SER A 101 14.20 14.26 4.33
N LEU A 102 14.24 15.21 5.25
CA LEU A 102 13.05 15.95 5.67
C LEU A 102 12.47 16.80 4.52
N GLU A 103 13.34 17.31 3.65
CA GLU A 103 12.92 18.08 2.48
C GLU A 103 12.20 17.21 1.45
N ASP A 104 12.67 15.98 1.24
CA ASP A 104 11.97 15.02 0.38
C ASP A 104 10.59 14.66 0.95
N LEU A 105 10.46 14.53 2.29
CA LEU A 105 9.17 14.31 2.94
C LEU A 105 8.20 15.46 2.65
N LYS A 106 8.63 16.71 2.82
CA LYS A 106 7.82 17.89 2.51
C LYS A 106 7.42 17.92 1.03
N THR A 107 8.35 17.57 0.15
CA THR A 107 8.09 17.47 -1.29
C THR A 107 7.01 16.42 -1.60
N ILE A 108 7.10 15.23 -0.98
CA ILE A 108 6.09 14.17 -1.16
C ILE A 108 4.74 14.59 -0.60
N HIS A 109 4.70 15.25 0.58
CA HIS A 109 3.46 15.82 1.09
C HIS A 109 2.88 16.84 0.11
N GLY A 110 3.71 17.75 -0.42
CA GLY A 110 3.30 18.73 -1.42
C GLY A 110 2.71 18.09 -2.68
N VAL A 111 3.27 16.96 -3.14
CA VAL A 111 2.70 16.19 -4.26
C VAL A 111 1.35 15.58 -3.89
N LEU A 112 1.25 14.94 -2.73
CA LEU A 112 0.02 14.27 -2.28
C LEU A 112 -1.17 15.22 -2.07
N THR A 113 -0.89 16.47 -1.69
CA THR A 113 -1.93 17.47 -1.33
C THR A 113 -2.09 18.60 -2.34
N ARG A 114 -1.35 18.54 -3.46
CA ARG A 114 -1.39 19.55 -4.52
C ARG A 114 -2.82 19.74 -5.08
N TYR A 115 -3.26 20.99 -5.21
CA TYR A 115 -4.61 21.38 -5.64
C TYR A 115 -5.75 20.97 -4.69
N ILE A 116 -5.41 20.51 -3.48
CA ILE A 116 -6.36 20.11 -2.44
C ILE A 116 -6.16 20.98 -1.21
N LEU A 117 -4.91 21.27 -0.87
CA LEU A 117 -4.50 22.03 0.29
C LEU A 117 -3.62 23.20 -0.12
N ASP A 118 -3.89 24.40 0.40
CA ASP A 118 -3.09 25.60 0.11
C ASP A 118 -1.68 25.50 0.72
N GLU A 119 -1.55 24.86 1.89
CA GLU A 119 -0.31 24.67 2.65
C GLU A 119 0.44 23.38 2.26
N ALA A 120 0.39 22.99 0.97
CA ALA A 120 1.03 21.78 0.47
C ALA A 120 2.56 21.79 0.71
N GLY A 121 3.08 20.80 1.43
CA GLY A 121 4.51 20.68 1.76
C GLY A 121 4.99 21.55 2.94
N VAL A 122 4.09 22.25 3.62
CA VAL A 122 4.42 23.14 4.74
C VAL A 122 3.90 22.56 6.05
N PHE A 123 4.70 22.60 7.11
CA PHE A 123 4.25 22.18 8.43
C PHE A 123 3.18 23.14 8.97
N ARG A 124 2.20 22.56 9.68
CA ARG A 124 1.09 23.30 10.29
C ARG A 124 1.58 24.39 11.25
N GLN A 125 0.83 25.47 11.27
CA GLN A 125 0.99 26.58 12.24
C GLN A 125 -0.09 26.54 13.32
N GLY A 126 -1.23 25.87 13.03
CA GLY A 126 -2.34 25.69 13.95
C GLY A 126 -2.17 24.47 14.85
N GLU A 127 -2.90 24.47 15.97
CA GLU A 127 -3.05 23.29 16.81
C GLU A 127 -3.96 22.27 16.11
N GLU A 128 -3.64 20.98 16.26
CA GLU A 128 -4.38 19.89 15.62
C GLU A 128 -4.76 18.83 16.64
N GLY A 129 -5.93 18.22 16.44
CA GLY A 129 -6.43 17.11 17.24
C GLY A 129 -7.18 16.09 16.39
N VAL A 130 -7.20 14.86 16.86
CA VAL A 130 -8.03 13.80 16.29
C VAL A 130 -9.30 13.69 17.11
N PHE A 131 -10.45 13.83 16.44
CA PHE A 131 -11.74 13.83 17.07
C PHE A 131 -12.58 12.62 16.63
N SER A 132 -13.43 12.12 17.54
CA SER A 132 -14.52 11.20 17.24
C SER A 132 -15.83 11.86 17.64
N GLY A 133 -16.57 12.37 16.66
CA GLY A 133 -17.64 13.32 16.94
C GLY A 133 -17.11 14.57 17.63
N ASP A 134 -17.66 14.94 18.80
CA ASP A 134 -17.24 16.09 19.58
C ASP A 134 -16.13 15.78 20.61
N GLU A 135 -15.72 14.51 20.74
CA GLU A 135 -14.70 14.07 21.69
C GLU A 135 -13.30 14.14 21.07
N CYS A 136 -12.39 14.89 21.72
CA CYS A 136 -10.98 14.91 21.34
C CYS A 136 -10.30 13.60 21.84
N ILE A 137 -10.00 12.68 20.94
CA ILE A 137 -9.34 11.41 21.24
C ILE A 137 -7.84 11.61 21.46
N PHE A 138 -7.23 12.51 20.71
CA PHE A 138 -5.82 12.80 20.76
C PHE A 138 -5.55 14.25 20.36
N MET A 139 -4.77 14.96 21.18
CA MET A 139 -4.25 16.28 20.86
C MET A 139 -2.80 16.15 20.42
N ALA A 140 -2.51 16.55 19.20
CA ALA A 140 -1.14 16.54 18.67
C ALA A 140 -0.25 17.53 19.45
N PRO A 141 1.07 17.33 19.47
CA PRO A 141 2.00 18.29 20.08
C PRO A 141 1.80 19.72 19.57
N PRO A 142 2.07 20.75 20.39
CA PRO A 142 1.93 22.14 19.97
C PRO A 142 2.66 22.45 18.65
N ALA A 143 2.04 23.23 17.76
CA ALA A 143 2.57 23.55 16.43
C ALA A 143 4.00 24.08 16.46
N LYS A 144 4.35 24.90 17.45
CA LYS A 144 5.71 25.44 17.66
C LYS A 144 6.80 24.39 17.86
N LEU A 145 6.44 23.16 18.26
CA LEU A 145 7.39 22.06 18.49
C LEU A 145 7.57 21.17 17.26
N VAL A 146 6.67 21.22 16.29
CA VAL A 146 6.63 20.32 15.13
C VAL A 146 7.95 20.28 14.38
N SER A 147 8.52 21.45 14.03
CA SER A 147 9.77 21.49 13.26
C SER A 147 10.91 20.81 14.01
N ALA A 148 11.07 21.11 15.30
CA ALA A 148 12.11 20.52 16.12
C ALA A 148 11.92 19.00 16.30
N GLN A 149 10.69 18.53 16.52
CA GLN A 149 10.39 17.11 16.66
C GLN A 149 10.64 16.34 15.35
N MET A 150 10.26 16.91 14.22
CA MET A 150 10.53 16.31 12.91
C MET A 150 12.04 16.24 12.60
N GLU A 151 12.80 17.29 12.92
CA GLU A 151 14.26 17.26 12.81
C GLU A 151 14.89 16.19 13.70
N GLN A 152 14.44 16.07 14.94
CA GLN A 152 14.89 15.03 15.88
C GLN A 152 14.59 13.63 15.36
N LEU A 153 13.37 13.37 14.86
CA LEU A 153 12.98 12.10 14.28
C LEU A 153 13.87 11.73 13.07
N PHE A 154 14.08 12.65 12.14
CA PHE A 154 14.93 12.41 10.97
C PHE A 154 16.41 12.23 11.33
N ASN A 155 16.91 12.95 12.33
CA ASN A 155 18.26 12.75 12.83
C ASN A 155 18.41 11.36 13.48
N TRP A 156 17.43 10.95 14.30
CA TRP A 156 17.40 9.60 14.88
C TRP A 156 17.41 8.53 13.77
N MET A 157 16.59 8.67 12.72
CA MET A 157 16.58 7.74 11.60
C MET A 157 17.94 7.64 10.90
N LYS A 158 18.58 8.78 10.59
CA LYS A 158 19.92 8.83 9.96
C LYS A 158 20.97 8.08 10.77
N GLU A 159 20.99 8.27 12.09
CA GLU A 159 21.97 7.67 12.99
C GLU A 159 21.73 6.19 13.25
N ASN A 160 20.48 5.73 13.07
CA ASN A 160 20.08 4.37 13.38
C ASN A 160 19.79 3.50 12.14
N LYS A 161 19.92 4.01 10.93
CA LYS A 161 19.64 3.29 9.67
C LYS A 161 20.42 1.98 9.51
N GLU A 162 21.63 1.88 10.11
CA GLU A 162 22.46 0.67 10.09
C GLU A 162 22.40 -0.13 11.41
N LYS A 163 21.68 0.37 12.43
CA LYS A 163 21.60 -0.24 13.76
C LYS A 163 20.25 -0.85 14.05
N VAL A 164 19.19 -0.24 13.52
CA VAL A 164 17.81 -0.69 13.71
C VAL A 164 17.35 -1.35 12.41
N HIS A 165 16.77 -2.54 12.53
CA HIS A 165 16.26 -3.25 11.35
C HIS A 165 15.20 -2.40 10.61
N PRO A 166 15.25 -2.28 9.26
CA PRO A 166 14.34 -1.41 8.50
C PRO A 166 12.85 -1.66 8.74
N LEU A 167 12.44 -2.89 9.01
CA LEU A 167 11.06 -3.23 9.41
C LEU A 167 10.64 -2.54 10.73
N ILE A 168 11.53 -2.47 11.70
CA ILE A 168 11.28 -1.77 12.97
C ILE A 168 11.36 -0.27 12.75
N LEU A 169 12.43 0.22 12.09
CA LEU A 169 12.65 1.64 11.85
C LEU A 169 11.48 2.28 11.11
N SER A 170 10.93 1.61 10.09
CA SER A 170 9.79 2.12 9.32
C SER A 170 8.50 2.18 10.16
N ALA A 171 8.28 1.21 11.05
CA ALA A 171 7.11 1.21 11.93
C ALA A 171 7.24 2.27 13.03
N VAL A 172 8.43 2.44 13.62
CA VAL A 172 8.72 3.52 14.58
C VAL A 172 8.50 4.88 13.93
N PHE A 173 9.08 5.10 12.74
CA PHE A 173 8.86 6.35 12.00
C PHE A 173 7.37 6.61 11.76
N HIS A 174 6.62 5.59 11.31
CA HIS A 174 5.20 5.74 11.01
C HIS A 174 4.41 6.20 12.25
N TYR A 175 4.64 5.56 13.39
CA TYR A 175 3.98 5.93 14.64
C TYR A 175 4.37 7.35 15.10
N GLU A 176 5.67 7.66 15.19
CA GLU A 176 6.15 8.97 15.63
C GLU A 176 5.65 10.09 14.72
N PHE A 177 5.62 9.85 13.40
CA PHE A 177 5.10 10.82 12.45
C PHE A 177 3.60 11.09 12.65
N VAL A 178 2.79 10.04 12.87
CA VAL A 178 1.36 10.18 13.17
C VAL A 178 1.15 10.88 14.50
N PHE A 179 2.00 10.61 15.50
CA PHE A 179 1.98 11.28 16.80
C PHE A 179 2.32 12.77 16.69
N ILE A 180 3.39 13.13 15.99
CA ILE A 180 3.78 14.54 15.79
C ILE A 180 2.72 15.30 14.98
N HIS A 181 2.07 14.62 14.03
CA HIS A 181 1.02 15.16 13.17
C HIS A 181 1.44 16.46 12.48
N PRO A 182 2.53 16.46 11.67
CA PRO A 182 3.21 17.69 11.28
C PRO A 182 2.49 18.58 10.27
N PHE A 183 1.48 18.07 9.57
CA PHE A 183 0.76 18.83 8.54
C PHE A 183 -0.71 19.03 8.93
N ALA A 184 -1.37 20.02 8.33
CA ALA A 184 -2.78 20.29 8.55
C ALA A 184 -3.71 19.18 8.01
N ASP A 185 -3.33 18.50 6.93
CA ASP A 185 -4.00 17.31 6.38
C ASP A 185 -2.98 16.40 5.68
N GLY A 186 -3.36 15.17 5.37
CA GLY A 186 -2.52 14.22 4.62
C GLY A 186 -1.50 13.45 5.45
N ASN A 187 -1.46 13.61 6.77
CA ASN A 187 -0.51 12.92 7.63
C ASN A 187 -0.60 11.39 7.51
N GLY A 188 -1.79 10.82 7.50
CA GLY A 188 -1.99 9.37 7.35
C GLY A 188 -1.47 8.85 6.01
N ARG A 189 -1.76 9.55 4.91
CA ARG A 189 -1.30 9.20 3.55
C ARG A 189 0.22 9.23 3.44
N VAL A 190 0.85 10.27 4.00
CA VAL A 190 2.33 10.40 4.06
C VAL A 190 2.93 9.30 4.92
N ALA A 191 2.41 9.04 6.12
CA ALA A 191 2.94 8.02 7.03
C ALA A 191 2.98 6.64 6.36
N ARG A 192 1.90 6.22 5.70
CA ARG A 192 1.81 4.95 4.99
C ARG A 192 2.77 4.88 3.80
N LEU A 193 2.80 5.92 2.98
CA LEU A 193 3.72 5.97 1.84
C LEU A 193 5.19 6.00 2.29
N TRP A 194 5.53 6.78 3.32
CA TRP A 194 6.90 6.88 3.82
C TRP A 194 7.39 5.58 4.45
N HIS A 195 6.51 4.88 5.15
CA HIS A 195 6.77 3.52 5.63
C HIS A 195 7.18 2.60 4.46
N SER A 196 6.41 2.62 3.37
CA SER A 196 6.69 1.84 2.15
C SER A 196 7.98 2.29 1.45
N ILE A 197 8.32 3.60 1.45
CA ILE A 197 9.58 4.14 0.92
C ILE A 197 10.79 3.59 1.69
N ILE A 198 10.75 3.62 3.03
CA ILE A 198 11.83 3.08 3.88
C ILE A 198 12.05 1.59 3.57
N LEU A 199 10.98 0.82 3.48
CA LEU A 199 11.06 -0.61 3.17
C LEU A 199 11.56 -0.87 1.74
N THR A 200 11.15 -0.05 0.77
CA THR A 200 11.61 -0.16 -0.62
C THR A 200 13.11 0.13 -0.75
N LYS A 201 13.63 1.05 0.06
CA LYS A 201 15.08 1.33 0.12
C LYS A 201 15.87 0.15 0.65
N TRP A 202 15.32 -0.61 1.58
CA TRP A 202 15.93 -1.84 2.11
C TRP A 202 15.80 -3.00 1.12
N LYS A 203 14.59 -3.24 0.60
CA LYS A 203 14.28 -4.33 -0.34
C LYS A 203 13.36 -3.83 -1.43
N PRO A 204 13.81 -3.73 -2.69
CA PRO A 204 13.02 -3.18 -3.80
C PRO A 204 11.67 -3.86 -4.02
N VAL A 205 11.50 -5.11 -3.60
CA VAL A 205 10.22 -5.85 -3.69
C VAL A 205 9.08 -5.12 -2.97
N PHE A 206 9.36 -4.36 -1.92
CA PHE A 206 8.34 -3.63 -1.17
C PHE A 206 7.64 -2.53 -1.97
N GLU A 207 8.20 -2.06 -3.08
CA GLU A 207 7.49 -1.18 -4.02
C GLU A 207 6.17 -1.79 -4.52
N PHE A 208 6.07 -3.12 -4.50
CA PHE A 208 4.95 -3.88 -5.06
C PHE A 208 4.18 -4.69 -4.01
N ILE A 209 4.48 -4.51 -2.75
CA ILE A 209 3.75 -5.16 -1.65
C ILE A 209 2.66 -4.20 -1.15
N PRO A 210 1.36 -4.48 -1.38
CA PRO A 210 0.28 -3.57 -1.02
C PRO A 210 -0.02 -3.64 0.49
N ILE A 211 0.88 -3.10 1.32
CA ILE A 211 0.76 -3.07 2.79
C ILE A 211 -0.50 -2.30 3.18
N GLU A 212 -0.80 -1.21 2.48
CA GLU A 212 -1.96 -0.36 2.71
C GLU A 212 -3.28 -1.15 2.61
N SER A 213 -3.33 -2.18 1.76
CA SER A 213 -4.52 -3.02 1.64
C SER A 213 -4.78 -3.90 2.87
N GLN A 214 -3.74 -4.24 3.63
CA GLN A 214 -3.90 -4.92 4.91
C GLN A 214 -4.29 -3.92 6.00
N ILE A 215 -3.73 -2.72 6.00
CA ILE A 215 -4.11 -1.65 6.94
C ILE A 215 -5.59 -1.31 6.74
N GLU A 216 -6.07 -1.11 5.50
CA GLU A 216 -7.49 -0.89 5.19
C GLU A 216 -8.37 -2.02 5.72
N LYS A 217 -7.97 -3.27 5.50
CA LYS A 217 -8.74 -4.45 5.94
C LYS A 217 -8.86 -4.56 7.46
N PHE A 218 -7.87 -4.08 8.19
CA PHE A 218 -7.76 -4.10 9.66
C PHE A 218 -7.68 -2.68 10.22
N GLN A 219 -8.53 -1.77 9.67
CA GLN A 219 -8.47 -0.35 9.96
C GLN A 219 -8.79 -0.03 11.42
N ASP A 220 -9.75 -0.73 12.01
CA ASP A 220 -10.12 -0.53 13.41
C ASP A 220 -8.97 -0.93 14.35
N GLU A 221 -8.29 -2.03 14.06
CA GLU A 221 -7.13 -2.48 14.82
C GLU A 221 -5.92 -1.56 14.63
N TYR A 222 -5.77 -0.96 13.43
CA TYR A 222 -4.75 0.03 13.15
C TYR A 222 -4.91 1.27 14.02
N TYR A 223 -6.11 1.84 14.07
CA TYR A 223 -6.38 3.02 14.92
C TYR A 223 -6.33 2.67 16.41
N LYS A 224 -6.78 1.48 16.78
CA LYS A 224 -6.68 0.99 18.15
C LYS A 224 -5.23 0.85 18.62
N ALA A 225 -4.34 0.30 17.77
CA ALA A 225 -2.93 0.19 18.09
C ALA A 225 -2.26 1.57 18.28
N ILE A 226 -2.61 2.56 17.44
CA ILE A 226 -2.15 3.94 17.60
C ILE A 226 -2.63 4.51 18.94
N SER A 227 -3.92 4.41 19.24
CA SER A 227 -4.52 4.92 20.48
C SER A 227 -3.91 4.28 21.73
N ASN A 228 -3.74 2.95 21.73
CA ASN A 228 -3.13 2.23 22.83
C ASN A 228 -1.67 2.68 23.07
N CYS A 229 -0.92 2.91 22.00
CA CYS A 229 0.45 3.44 22.08
C CYS A 229 0.50 4.86 22.65
N HIS A 230 -0.47 5.73 22.33
CA HIS A 230 -0.58 7.06 22.93
C HIS A 230 -0.76 6.98 24.45
N VAL A 231 -1.62 6.06 24.92
CA VAL A 231 -1.87 5.83 26.35
C VAL A 231 -0.64 5.20 27.05
N ALA A 232 0.00 4.24 26.39
CA ALA A 232 1.16 3.54 26.94
C ALA A 232 2.45 4.37 26.93
N GLY A 233 2.52 5.44 26.14
CA GLY A 233 3.71 6.26 25.95
C GLY A 233 4.87 5.53 25.25
N ASN A 234 4.57 4.50 24.45
CA ASN A 234 5.54 3.78 23.63
C ASN A 234 4.88 3.19 22.37
N SER A 235 5.68 2.86 21.37
CA SER A 235 5.17 2.40 20.06
C SER A 235 5.14 0.88 19.86
N ASN A 236 5.32 0.08 20.91
CA ASN A 236 5.48 -1.37 20.79
C ASN A 236 4.29 -2.07 20.11
N GLU A 237 3.07 -1.79 20.55
CA GLU A 237 1.86 -2.42 19.99
C GLU A 237 1.67 -2.08 18.51
N PHE A 238 1.96 -0.84 18.15
CA PHE A 238 1.88 -0.41 16.75
C PHE A 238 2.94 -1.08 15.86
N ILE A 239 4.18 -1.20 16.35
CA ILE A 239 5.25 -1.91 15.64
C ILE A 239 4.85 -3.37 15.41
N GLU A 240 4.36 -4.05 16.44
CA GLU A 240 3.90 -5.45 16.35
C GLU A 240 2.73 -5.60 15.36
N PHE A 241 1.77 -4.67 15.40
CA PHE A 241 0.66 -4.63 14.44
C PHE A 241 1.18 -4.52 13.01
N MET A 242 2.04 -3.54 12.72
CA MET A 242 2.58 -3.33 11.37
C MET A 242 3.36 -4.53 10.87
N LEU A 243 4.20 -5.12 11.70
CA LEU A 243 4.95 -6.33 11.35
C LEU A 243 4.01 -7.50 11.03
N LEU A 244 2.95 -7.71 11.81
CA LEU A 244 1.94 -8.73 11.54
C LEU A 244 1.25 -8.50 10.19
N GLN A 245 0.90 -7.25 9.85
CA GLN A 245 0.26 -6.95 8.56
C GLN A 245 1.22 -7.18 7.38
N ILE A 246 2.49 -6.82 7.52
CA ILE A 246 3.53 -7.09 6.51
C ILE A 246 3.70 -8.61 6.33
N ASP A 247 3.78 -9.37 7.42
CA ASP A 247 3.92 -10.82 7.38
C ASP A 247 2.75 -11.49 6.62
N ARG A 248 1.52 -11.06 6.90
CA ARG A 248 0.29 -11.54 6.25
C ARG A 248 0.26 -11.23 4.75
N VAL A 249 0.59 -10.00 4.36
CA VAL A 249 0.55 -9.63 2.94
C VAL A 249 1.61 -10.38 2.13
N LEU A 250 2.81 -10.58 2.70
CA LEU A 250 3.87 -11.37 2.06
C LEU A 250 3.47 -12.83 1.90
N ALA A 251 2.85 -13.44 2.90
CA ALA A 251 2.32 -14.80 2.80
C ALA A 251 1.31 -14.92 1.65
N ASN A 252 0.41 -13.94 1.50
CA ASN A 252 -0.54 -13.90 0.39
C ASN A 252 0.15 -13.75 -0.97
N VAL A 253 1.15 -12.88 -1.07
CA VAL A 253 1.95 -12.68 -2.31
C VAL A 253 2.67 -13.97 -2.69
N ILE A 254 3.29 -14.68 -1.73
CA ILE A 254 3.96 -15.97 -1.98
C ILE A 254 2.96 -17.02 -2.49
N LEU A 255 1.77 -17.11 -1.88
CA LEU A 255 0.73 -18.03 -2.35
C LEU A 255 0.32 -17.72 -3.80
N GLN A 256 0.18 -16.45 -4.16
CA GLN A 256 -0.10 -16.04 -5.53
C GLN A 256 1.03 -16.43 -6.48
N VAL A 257 2.28 -16.13 -6.11
CA VAL A 257 3.46 -16.45 -6.93
C VAL A 257 3.60 -17.96 -7.14
N LYS A 258 3.43 -18.78 -6.08
CA LYS A 258 3.47 -20.25 -6.16
C LYS A 258 2.36 -20.83 -7.04
N LYS A 259 1.14 -20.32 -6.96
CA LYS A 259 0.03 -20.70 -7.86
C LYS A 259 0.36 -20.44 -9.33
N PHE A 260 1.10 -19.37 -9.63
CA PHE A 260 1.54 -19.03 -10.99
C PHE A 260 2.75 -19.83 -11.47
N GLY A 261 3.63 -20.30 -10.55
CA GLY A 261 4.88 -20.97 -10.91
C GLY A 261 4.74 -22.47 -11.23
N ASN A 262 3.83 -23.15 -10.56
CA ASN A 262 3.86 -24.64 -10.53
C ASN A 262 2.72 -25.35 -11.27
N THR A 263 1.67 -24.67 -11.81
CA THR A 263 0.48 -25.41 -12.22
C THR A 263 -0.24 -24.88 -13.47
N SER A 264 0.15 -23.78 -14.07
CA SER A 264 -0.58 -23.26 -15.23
C SER A 264 0.15 -23.56 -16.54
N SER A 265 -0.61 -24.10 -17.52
CA SER A 265 -0.11 -24.24 -18.88
C SER A 265 0.34 -22.87 -19.42
N GLU A 266 1.25 -22.86 -20.37
CA GLU A 266 1.72 -21.63 -21.06
C GLU A 266 0.54 -20.77 -21.54
N TYR A 267 -0.54 -21.42 -21.97
CA TYR A 267 -1.79 -20.77 -22.42
C TYR A 267 -2.45 -19.96 -21.29
N VAL A 268 -2.59 -20.55 -20.10
CA VAL A 268 -3.17 -19.87 -18.93
C VAL A 268 -2.29 -18.68 -18.52
N ASN A 269 -0.98 -18.89 -18.46
CA ASN A 269 -0.04 -17.81 -18.13
C ASN A 269 -0.12 -16.65 -19.12
N ARG A 270 -0.22 -16.94 -20.43
CA ARG A 270 -0.40 -15.94 -21.48
C ARG A 270 -1.70 -15.15 -21.30
N MET A 271 -2.81 -15.83 -20.96
CA MET A 271 -4.10 -15.19 -20.70
C MET A 271 -4.03 -14.28 -19.47
N LEU A 272 -3.46 -14.77 -18.38
CA LEU A 272 -3.34 -14.01 -17.16
C LEU A 272 -2.43 -12.77 -17.30
N LYS A 273 -1.47 -12.78 -18.23
CA LYS A 273 -0.64 -11.61 -18.54
C LYS A 273 -1.44 -10.44 -19.13
N VAL A 274 -2.49 -10.73 -19.89
CA VAL A 274 -3.32 -9.68 -20.51
C VAL A 274 -4.54 -9.31 -19.67
N MET A 275 -4.88 -10.08 -18.62
CA MET A 275 -5.96 -9.77 -17.69
C MET A 275 -5.40 -9.05 -16.46
N GLU A 276 -5.94 -7.90 -16.15
CA GLU A 276 -5.66 -7.21 -14.90
C GLU A 276 -6.45 -7.84 -13.74
N TYR A 277 -5.93 -7.72 -12.52
CA TYR A 277 -6.62 -8.20 -11.32
C TYR A 277 -7.88 -7.38 -11.04
N ASP A 278 -8.92 -8.06 -10.59
CA ASP A 278 -10.21 -7.49 -10.19
C ASP A 278 -10.95 -6.71 -11.30
N VAL A 279 -10.48 -6.79 -12.56
CA VAL A 279 -11.17 -6.23 -13.74
C VAL A 279 -12.07 -7.28 -14.39
N PRO A 280 -13.35 -6.97 -14.61
CA PRO A 280 -14.27 -7.88 -15.29
C PRO A 280 -14.12 -7.77 -16.82
N TYR A 281 -13.66 -8.83 -17.47
CA TYR A 281 -13.52 -8.93 -18.93
C TYR A 281 -14.58 -9.83 -19.55
N THR A 282 -15.03 -9.51 -20.76
CA THR A 282 -15.78 -10.47 -21.58
C THR A 282 -14.83 -11.48 -22.22
N SER A 283 -15.33 -12.68 -22.54
CA SER A 283 -14.54 -13.66 -23.32
C SER A 283 -13.98 -13.06 -24.63
N ASN A 284 -14.81 -12.29 -25.34
CA ASN A 284 -14.40 -11.68 -26.60
C ASN A 284 -13.23 -10.70 -26.40
N ARG A 285 -13.28 -9.87 -25.34
CA ARG A 285 -12.21 -8.92 -25.05
C ARG A 285 -10.89 -9.63 -24.71
N ILE A 286 -10.96 -10.69 -23.92
CA ILE A 286 -9.75 -11.49 -23.59
C ILE A 286 -9.19 -12.13 -24.86
N MET A 287 -10.05 -12.70 -25.70
CA MET A 287 -9.63 -13.30 -26.98
C MET A 287 -8.97 -12.30 -27.92
N GLU A 288 -9.52 -11.08 -28.01
CA GLU A 288 -8.95 -9.97 -28.79
C GLU A 288 -7.54 -9.63 -28.29
N MET A 289 -7.37 -9.44 -27.00
CA MET A 289 -6.08 -9.14 -26.36
C MET A 289 -5.04 -10.25 -26.56
N LEU A 290 -5.49 -11.49 -26.72
CA LEU A 290 -4.65 -12.66 -27.00
C LEU A 290 -4.39 -12.90 -28.51
N GLY A 291 -5.10 -12.19 -29.39
CA GLY A 291 -5.06 -12.42 -30.83
C GLY A 291 -5.71 -13.75 -31.24
N LEU A 292 -6.69 -14.26 -30.47
CA LEU A 292 -7.33 -15.55 -30.72
C LEU A 292 -8.61 -15.39 -31.53
N LYS A 293 -8.77 -16.25 -32.56
CA LYS A 293 -9.98 -16.31 -33.40
C LYS A 293 -10.92 -17.44 -32.98
N SER A 294 -10.40 -18.54 -32.40
CA SER A 294 -11.18 -19.72 -32.04
C SER A 294 -11.69 -19.66 -30.60
N LYS A 295 -13.01 -19.60 -30.43
CA LYS A 295 -13.68 -19.66 -29.10
C LYS A 295 -13.45 -21.01 -28.41
N GLU A 296 -13.38 -22.10 -29.16
CA GLU A 296 -13.15 -23.43 -28.62
C GLU A 296 -11.74 -23.55 -28.03
N THR A 297 -10.73 -23.13 -28.80
CA THR A 297 -9.34 -23.07 -28.33
C THR A 297 -9.21 -22.23 -27.05
N PHE A 298 -9.84 -21.04 -27.06
CA PHE A 298 -9.85 -20.17 -25.89
C PHE A 298 -10.48 -20.84 -24.68
N ARG A 299 -11.66 -21.44 -24.84
CA ARG A 299 -12.37 -22.12 -23.75
C ARG A 299 -11.57 -23.30 -23.20
N LYS A 300 -11.04 -24.16 -24.08
CA LYS A 300 -10.37 -25.42 -23.71
C LYS A 300 -9.00 -25.21 -23.09
N ASN A 301 -8.18 -24.33 -23.70
CA ASN A 301 -6.76 -24.23 -23.35
C ASN A 301 -6.46 -23.08 -22.40
N TYR A 302 -7.31 -22.06 -22.33
CA TYR A 302 -7.09 -20.85 -21.53
C TYR A 302 -8.08 -20.74 -20.38
N MET A 303 -9.38 -20.62 -20.68
CA MET A 303 -10.38 -20.23 -19.68
C MET A 303 -10.73 -21.36 -18.72
N LYS A 304 -11.03 -22.58 -19.24
CA LYS A 304 -11.40 -23.71 -18.38
C LYS A 304 -10.30 -24.07 -17.38
N PRO A 305 -9.03 -24.25 -17.80
CA PRO A 305 -7.95 -24.51 -16.83
C PRO A 305 -7.76 -23.39 -15.81
N ALA A 306 -7.94 -22.12 -16.21
CA ALA A 306 -7.81 -21.00 -15.30
C ALA A 306 -8.94 -20.94 -14.24
N LEU A 307 -10.16 -21.34 -14.62
CA LEU A 307 -11.28 -21.48 -13.71
C LEU A 307 -11.08 -22.66 -12.76
N ASP A 308 -10.66 -23.83 -13.29
CA ASP A 308 -10.40 -25.03 -12.50
C ASP A 308 -9.29 -24.82 -11.47
N LEU A 309 -8.28 -24.01 -11.80
CA LEU A 309 -7.20 -23.60 -10.90
C LEU A 309 -7.61 -22.44 -9.95
N GLY A 310 -8.83 -21.91 -10.09
CA GLY A 310 -9.31 -20.78 -9.29
C GLY A 310 -8.56 -19.48 -9.52
N LEU A 311 -7.82 -19.34 -10.64
CA LEU A 311 -7.05 -18.15 -11.03
C LEU A 311 -7.94 -17.06 -11.64
N VAL A 312 -9.11 -17.47 -12.12
CA VAL A 312 -10.16 -16.61 -12.69
C VAL A 312 -11.47 -16.98 -12.03
N LYS A 313 -12.34 -16.03 -11.78
CA LYS A 313 -13.72 -16.24 -11.31
C LYS A 313 -14.73 -15.73 -12.33
N MET A 314 -15.88 -16.34 -12.38
CA MET A 314 -17.06 -15.85 -13.10
C MET A 314 -17.80 -14.83 -12.26
N THR A 315 -18.33 -13.76 -12.88
CA THR A 315 -19.19 -12.78 -12.19
C THR A 315 -20.61 -13.26 -11.99
N VAL A 316 -21.07 -14.19 -12.83
CA VAL A 316 -22.40 -14.83 -12.74
C VAL A 316 -22.20 -16.35 -12.83
N PRO A 317 -21.70 -17.00 -11.77
CA PRO A 317 -21.34 -18.43 -11.80
C PRO A 317 -22.57 -19.34 -12.02
N ASP A 318 -23.74 -18.96 -11.50
CA ASP A 318 -24.99 -19.71 -11.62
C ASP A 318 -25.56 -19.73 -13.05
N LYS A 319 -25.13 -18.80 -13.91
CA LYS A 319 -25.51 -18.70 -15.32
C LYS A 319 -24.27 -18.50 -16.22
N PRO A 320 -23.45 -19.55 -16.40
CA PRO A 320 -22.15 -19.44 -17.12
C PRO A 320 -22.26 -18.91 -18.57
N ASN A 321 -23.40 -19.15 -19.22
CA ASN A 321 -23.69 -18.74 -20.59
C ASN A 321 -24.42 -17.39 -20.70
N SER A 322 -24.56 -16.66 -19.61
CA SER A 322 -25.22 -15.32 -19.60
C SER A 322 -24.46 -14.36 -20.53
N ARG A 323 -25.23 -13.52 -21.26
CA ARG A 323 -24.64 -12.41 -22.05
C ARG A 323 -23.88 -11.41 -21.17
N ASN A 324 -24.25 -11.34 -19.89
CA ASN A 324 -23.60 -10.47 -18.90
C ASN A 324 -22.43 -11.13 -18.18
N GLN A 325 -22.10 -12.39 -18.54
CA GLN A 325 -20.95 -13.09 -17.95
C GLN A 325 -19.67 -12.32 -18.20
N ARG A 326 -18.92 -12.07 -17.13
CA ARG A 326 -17.57 -11.53 -17.15
C ARG A 326 -16.64 -12.47 -16.38
N TYR A 327 -15.37 -12.36 -16.66
CA TYR A 327 -14.31 -13.13 -16.02
C TYR A 327 -13.36 -12.18 -15.33
N VAL A 328 -13.05 -12.46 -14.07
CA VAL A 328 -12.20 -11.61 -13.24
C VAL A 328 -11.01 -12.44 -12.78
N ARG A 329 -9.82 -11.94 -13.02
CA ARG A 329 -8.59 -12.52 -12.49
C ARG A 329 -8.55 -12.30 -10.98
N LYS A 330 -8.24 -13.37 -10.23
CA LYS A 330 -8.06 -13.33 -8.76
C LYS A 330 -6.64 -13.04 -8.37
#